data_93f44eb1169095ce24a42d145ca1b666
#
_entry.id   93f44eb1169095ce24a42d145ca1b666
#
_cell.length_a   1.000
_cell.length_b   1.000
_cell.length_c   1.000
_cell.angle_alpha   90.00
_cell.angle_beta   90.00
_cell.angle_gamma   90.00
#
_symmetry.space_group_name_H-M   'P 1'
#
loop_
_entity.id
_entity.type
_entity.pdbx_description
1 polymer ?
#
loop_
_entity_poly.entity_id
_entity_poly.type
_entity_poly.pdbx_seq_one_letter_code
_entity_poly.pdbx_strand_id
1 'polypeptide(L)'
;MALTAPERETTVISTDGDDLVTIETAQRRYLTRLRKNPSFLEVATGTYEGTEWARFTIPARDWNPASGAKRKRNLTAVQRQELADRLARARKSE
;
A
#
# COMPACT_ATOMS: atom_id res chain seq x y z
N MET A 1 -27.92 -9.74 -6.31
CA MET A 1 -27.51 -10.14 -4.93
C MET A 1 -26.08 -9.73 -4.66
N ALA A 2 -25.77 -9.34 -3.43
CA ALA A 2 -24.40 -9.02 -3.07
C ALA A 2 -23.56 -10.30 -2.98
N LEU A 3 -22.26 -10.19 -3.23
CA LEU A 3 -21.34 -11.30 -3.07
C LEU A 3 -21.29 -11.73 -1.59
N THR A 4 -21.22 -13.03 -1.35
CA THR A 4 -21.02 -13.56 -0.01
C THR A 4 -19.60 -13.29 0.47
N ALA A 5 -19.33 -13.39 1.76
CA ALA A 5 -18.00 -13.15 2.31
C ALA A 5 -16.89 -13.97 1.62
N PRO A 6 -17.06 -15.29 1.36
CA PRO A 6 -16.04 -16.06 0.64
C PRO A 6 -15.82 -15.63 -0.81
N GLU A 7 -16.78 -14.96 -1.44
CA GLU A 7 -16.67 -14.49 -2.82
C GLU A 7 -15.98 -13.13 -2.94
N ARG A 8 -15.88 -12.39 -1.83
CA ARG A 8 -15.18 -11.11 -1.79
C ARG A 8 -13.71 -11.35 -1.50
N GLU A 9 -12.86 -11.04 -2.44
CA GLU A 9 -11.44 -11.34 -2.35
C GLU A 9 -10.59 -10.14 -2.74
N THR A 10 -9.33 -10.21 -2.34
CA THR A 10 -8.29 -9.25 -2.73
C THR A 10 -7.21 -9.99 -3.47
N THR A 11 -6.88 -9.51 -4.67
CA THR A 11 -5.85 -10.10 -5.51
C THR A 11 -4.72 -9.10 -5.68
N VAL A 12 -3.49 -9.56 -5.53
CA VAL A 12 -2.28 -8.76 -5.75
C VAL A 12 -1.48 -9.42 -6.87
N ILE A 13 -1.18 -8.66 -7.91
CA ILE A 13 -0.41 -9.14 -9.05
C ILE A 13 0.89 -8.34 -9.12
N SER A 14 2.02 -9.05 -8.98
CA SER A 14 3.35 -8.47 -9.07
C SER A 14 4.23 -9.39 -9.90
N THR A 15 4.91 -8.83 -10.91
CA THR A 15 5.87 -9.58 -11.73
C THR A 15 7.17 -8.79 -11.86
N ASP A 16 8.28 -9.50 -12.07
CA ASP A 16 9.58 -8.85 -12.24
C ASP A 16 9.67 -8.01 -13.51
N GLY A 17 8.78 -8.25 -14.48
CA GLY A 17 8.73 -7.51 -15.73
C GLY A 17 7.91 -6.22 -15.65
N ASP A 18 7.15 -6.00 -14.57
CA ASP A 18 6.26 -4.86 -14.43
C ASP A 18 6.79 -3.84 -13.42
N ASP A 19 6.70 -2.55 -13.78
CA ASP A 19 7.07 -1.45 -12.88
C ASP A 19 5.96 -1.13 -11.86
N LEU A 20 4.77 -1.69 -12.05
CA LEU A 20 3.60 -1.47 -11.20
C LEU A 20 3.11 -2.79 -10.61
N VAL A 21 2.66 -2.71 -9.37
CA VAL A 21 1.92 -3.79 -8.72
C VAL A 21 0.43 -3.44 -8.79
N THR A 22 -0.39 -4.39 -9.19
CA THR A 22 -1.84 -4.20 -9.31
C THR A 22 -2.54 -4.90 -8.16
N ILE A 23 -3.43 -4.18 -7.48
CA ILE A 23 -4.26 -4.71 -6.39
C ILE A 23 -5.72 -4.50 -6.77
N GLU A 24 -6.48 -5.59 -6.81
CA GLU A 24 -7.92 -5.55 -7.06
C GLU A 24 -8.65 -6.13 -5.85
N THR A 25 -9.63 -5.41 -5.34
CA THR A 25 -10.34 -5.85 -4.14
C THR A 25 -11.83 -5.55 -4.22
N ALA A 26 -12.63 -6.49 -3.72
CA ALA A 26 -14.05 -6.34 -3.44
C ALA A 26 -14.31 -6.34 -1.93
N GLN A 27 -13.26 -6.34 -1.11
CA GLN A 27 -13.37 -6.31 0.34
C GLN A 27 -13.40 -4.86 0.83
N ARG A 28 -14.53 -4.45 1.40
CA ARG A 28 -14.77 -3.06 1.78
C ARG A 28 -13.70 -2.48 2.73
N ARG A 29 -13.20 -3.28 3.65
CA ARG A 29 -12.14 -2.84 4.58
C ARG A 29 -10.87 -2.43 3.86
N TYR A 30 -10.51 -3.12 2.78
CA TYR A 30 -9.33 -2.79 1.99
C TYR A 30 -9.59 -1.65 1.02
N LEU A 31 -10.79 -1.58 0.42
CA LEU A 31 -11.20 -0.44 -0.40
C LEU A 31 -11.00 0.88 0.36
N THR A 32 -11.49 0.93 1.58
CA THR A 32 -11.37 2.12 2.43
C THR A 32 -9.92 2.48 2.72
N ARG A 33 -9.12 1.48 3.06
CA ARG A 33 -7.70 1.69 3.41
C ARG A 33 -6.87 2.11 2.20
N LEU A 34 -7.09 1.48 1.05
CA LEU A 34 -6.35 1.79 -0.17
C LEU A 34 -6.69 3.18 -0.69
N ARG A 35 -7.96 3.59 -0.63
CA ARG A 35 -8.38 4.93 -1.03
C ARG A 35 -7.79 6.03 -0.16
N LYS A 36 -7.52 5.75 1.11
CA LYS A 36 -6.89 6.69 2.05
C LYS A 36 -5.38 6.79 1.90
N ASN A 37 -4.75 5.80 1.27
CA ASN A 37 -3.30 5.77 1.15
C ASN A 37 -2.88 6.40 -0.17
N PRO A 38 -2.16 7.54 -0.15
CA PRO A 38 -1.76 8.25 -1.38
C PRO A 38 -0.76 7.50 -2.24
N SER A 39 -0.14 6.44 -1.72
CA SER A 39 0.78 5.60 -2.49
C SER A 39 0.05 4.76 -3.53
N PHE A 40 -1.24 4.50 -3.36
CA PHE A 40 -2.06 3.72 -4.27
C PHE A 40 -2.88 4.63 -5.19
N LEU A 41 -2.84 4.34 -6.48
CA LEU A 41 -3.65 5.04 -7.48
C LEU A 41 -4.83 4.16 -7.88
N GLU A 42 -6.05 4.65 -7.65
CA GLU A 42 -7.27 3.96 -8.09
C GLU A 42 -7.41 4.14 -9.59
N VAL A 43 -7.34 3.05 -10.35
CA VAL A 43 -7.36 3.07 -11.81
C VAL A 43 -8.67 2.56 -12.41
N ALA A 44 -9.46 1.83 -11.64
CA ALA A 44 -10.76 1.34 -12.07
C ALA A 44 -11.63 1.05 -10.85
N THR A 45 -12.93 1.18 -11.01
CA THR A 45 -13.92 0.83 -10.00
C THR A 45 -15.21 0.40 -10.70
N GLY A 46 -16.02 -0.36 -10.01
CA GLY A 46 -17.29 -0.82 -10.54
C GLY A 46 -18.09 -1.56 -9.49
N THR A 47 -19.16 -2.18 -9.95
CA THR A 47 -20.05 -2.99 -9.11
C THR A 47 -20.27 -4.32 -9.77
N TYR A 48 -20.15 -5.39 -9.01
CA TYR A 48 -20.45 -6.74 -9.46
C TYR A 48 -21.33 -7.42 -8.44
N GLU A 49 -22.49 -7.91 -8.88
CA GLU A 49 -23.47 -8.57 -8.00
C GLU A 49 -23.84 -7.69 -6.79
N GLY A 50 -23.93 -6.36 -6.98
CA GLY A 50 -24.25 -5.42 -5.91
C GLY A 50 -23.10 -5.09 -4.98
N THR A 51 -21.91 -5.65 -5.21
CA THR A 51 -20.72 -5.41 -4.40
C THR A 51 -19.74 -4.52 -5.15
N GLU A 52 -19.29 -3.44 -4.50
CA GLU A 52 -18.30 -2.53 -5.07
C GLU A 52 -16.92 -3.19 -5.10
N TRP A 53 -16.21 -3.01 -6.21
CA TRP A 53 -14.82 -3.41 -6.34
C TRP A 53 -14.01 -2.25 -6.88
N ALA A 54 -12.72 -2.27 -6.67
CA ALA A 54 -11.80 -1.30 -7.25
C ALA A 54 -10.44 -1.93 -7.53
N ARG A 55 -9.74 -1.33 -8.48
CA ARG A 55 -8.38 -1.71 -8.85
C ARG A 55 -7.45 -0.56 -8.59
N PHE A 56 -6.33 -0.85 -7.96
CA PHE A 56 -5.30 0.13 -7.61
C PHE A 56 -3.96 -0.30 -8.18
N THR A 57 -3.10 0.68 -8.44
CA THR A 57 -1.71 0.42 -8.79
C THR A 57 -0.79 1.15 -7.82
N ILE A 58 0.40 0.59 -7.61
CA ILE A 58 1.46 1.19 -6.81
C ILE A 58 2.80 0.88 -7.51
N PRO A 59 3.76 1.82 -7.54
CA PRO A 59 5.07 1.50 -8.08
C PRO A 59 5.71 0.30 -7.38
N ALA A 60 6.29 -0.61 -8.14
CA ALA A 60 6.87 -1.85 -7.59
C ALA A 60 7.94 -1.55 -6.53
N ARG A 61 8.69 -0.46 -6.69
CA ARG A 61 9.70 -0.01 -5.72
C ARG A 61 9.11 0.35 -4.35
N ASP A 62 7.82 0.70 -4.29
CA ASP A 62 7.13 1.11 -3.07
C ASP A 62 6.34 -0.04 -2.44
N TRP A 63 6.40 -1.22 -3.01
CA TRP A 63 5.67 -2.40 -2.57
C TRP A 63 6.61 -3.54 -2.20
N ASN A 64 6.30 -4.21 -1.09
CA ASN A 64 6.98 -5.42 -0.68
C ASN A 64 5.93 -6.43 -0.21
N PRO A 65 5.87 -7.64 -0.79
CA PRO A 65 4.86 -8.62 -0.40
C PRO A 65 4.95 -9.07 1.06
N ALA A 66 6.10 -8.91 1.70
CA ALA A 66 6.27 -9.25 3.12
C ALA A 66 5.78 -8.16 4.06
N SER A 67 5.88 -6.88 3.67
CA SER A 67 5.57 -5.74 4.55
C SER A 67 4.53 -4.78 3.97
N GLY A 68 4.12 -4.98 2.70
CA GLY A 68 3.16 -4.11 2.02
C GLY A 68 3.78 -2.83 1.49
N ALA A 69 3.00 -1.75 1.47
CA ALA A 69 3.46 -0.46 0.97
C ALA A 69 4.43 0.19 1.94
N LYS A 70 5.48 0.80 1.40
CA LYS A 70 6.43 1.56 2.21
C LYS A 70 5.74 2.78 2.82
N ARG A 71 5.98 3.00 4.09
CA ARG A 71 5.49 4.19 4.77
C ARG A 71 6.32 5.40 4.35
N LYS A 72 5.67 6.46 3.92
CA LYS A 72 6.31 7.75 3.77
C LYS A 72 6.47 8.35 5.17
N ARG A 73 7.72 8.50 5.62
CA ARG A 73 8.00 9.14 6.89
C ARG A 73 7.96 10.65 6.71
N ASN A 74 6.93 11.29 7.27
CA ASN A 74 6.92 12.73 7.44
C ASN A 74 7.61 13.05 8.76
N LEU A 75 8.93 13.17 8.72
CA LEU A 75 9.71 13.53 9.90
C LEU A 75 9.73 15.05 10.05
N THR A 76 9.43 15.55 11.24
CA THR A 76 9.65 16.95 11.58
C THR A 76 11.14 17.25 11.58
N ALA A 77 11.52 18.53 11.50
CA ALA A 77 12.92 18.92 11.54
C ALA A 77 13.61 18.43 12.82
N VAL A 78 12.90 18.44 13.96
CA VAL A 78 13.42 17.95 15.24
C VAL A 78 13.65 16.42 15.18
N GLN A 79 12.69 15.68 14.61
CA GLN A 79 12.84 14.22 14.47
C GLN A 79 13.97 13.84 13.54
N ARG A 80 14.18 14.59 12.47
CA ARG A 80 15.32 14.39 11.56
C ARG A 80 16.65 14.63 12.27
N GLN A 81 16.72 15.67 13.08
CA GLN A 81 17.91 16.00 13.85
C GLN A 81 18.22 14.91 14.88
N GLU A 82 17.22 14.45 15.61
CA GLU A 82 17.38 13.35 16.57
C GLU A 82 17.87 12.07 15.90
N LEU A 83 17.33 11.73 14.72
CA LEU A 83 17.76 10.56 13.98
C LEU A 83 19.23 10.70 13.53
N ALA A 84 19.61 11.87 13.03
CA ALA A 84 20.98 12.15 12.63
C ALA A 84 21.94 12.02 13.82
N ASP A 85 21.56 12.54 14.99
CA ASP A 85 22.35 12.46 16.21
C ASP A 85 22.54 11.01 16.68
N ARG A 86 21.48 10.19 16.60
CA ARG A 86 21.57 8.76 16.93
C ARG A 86 22.52 8.01 16.01
N LEU A 87 22.47 8.27 14.73
CA LEU A 87 23.35 7.65 13.74
C LEU A 87 24.81 8.08 13.97
N ALA A 88 25.05 9.37 14.31
CA ALA A 88 26.35 9.87 14.61
C ALA A 88 26.93 9.21 15.87
N ARG A 89 26.11 9.02 16.91
CA ARG A 89 26.53 8.32 18.14
C ARG A 89 26.85 6.85 17.88
N ALA A 90 26.05 6.16 17.08
CA ALA A 90 26.31 4.77 16.73
C ALA A 90 27.65 4.61 16.00
N ARG A 91 28.02 5.56 15.14
CA ARG A 91 29.32 5.56 14.45
C ARG A 91 30.50 5.81 15.40
N LYS A 92 30.31 6.63 16.45
CA LYS A 92 31.38 6.95 17.42
C LYS A 92 31.63 5.85 18.43
N SER A 93 30.67 4.94 18.64
CA SER A 93 30.79 3.87 19.63
C SER A 93 31.43 2.59 19.08
N GLU A 94 31.85 2.58 17.85
CA GLU A 94 32.61 1.46 17.27
C GLU A 94 34.10 1.56 17.59
#